data_347639c3127516d6ed690f4db44700fd
#
_entry.id   347639c3127516d6ed690f4db44700fd
#
_cell.length_a   1.000
_cell.length_b   1.000
_cell.length_c   1.000
_cell.angle_alpha   90.00
_cell.angle_beta   90.00
_cell.angle_gamma   90.00
#
_symmetry.space_group_name_H-M   'P 1'
#
loop_
_entity.id
_entity.type
_entity.pdbx_description
1 polymer ?
#
loop_
_entity_poly.entity_id
_entity_poly.type
_entity_poly.pdbx_seq_one_letter_code
_entity_poly.pdbx_strand_id
1 'polypeptide(L)'
;MTTGKITGVNGNMITVRFDGAVAQNEVGYARLGDKKLMAEIVRVRGEKCDMQVFESTTDLTVGTEVEFTGELLAAELGPGMLAQVYDGLQNPLAELAAEAGKISKSAGFFLQRGMYLPGLPRDRKWDFHPTAKVGDTVRAGDALGWVTEGIFDNKTMPGHKIMVPFALRGTYTLKSLVPAGDYTVTDTIAELVPTSAVQPSTSNLQPVTVTMLQRWPVKVPIKCFVERLEPTETLETTVRTIDTFFPVAVGGTYCIPGPFGAGKTVLQQTTARYAKVDVVISAACGERAGEVVETLKEFPELVDPKTGQSLMKRTIIICNTSSMPVASREASVYTAVTLAEYFRQMGLNVLVLADSTSRWAQAMRELSGRLEEIPGEEAFPAYLESRIAAFYERAGRVKLRDGSVGSVTIGGTVSPAGGNFDEPVTQATLKVVGGFHGLSRARSDARRYPAIDPLDSWSHYGSVIEQDRVEAARAILRRGNEVGQMMKVVGEEGTSPEDFTTYLKAEFLDAVYLQQNAFSETDATTPVARQKVMFDVVEKALLAEVKLTDKAEIRRFFMDLQQTFIDWNDKPMGSPEFEQLKTALLDKIAAA
;
A
#
# COMPACT_ATOMS: atom_id res chain seq x y z
N MET A 1 13.39 27.24 22.51
CA MET A 1 12.57 26.01 22.58
C MET A 1 11.55 26.20 23.66
N THR A 2 10.29 25.97 23.38
CA THR A 2 9.22 25.99 24.37
C THR A 2 9.37 24.77 25.28
N THR A 3 9.16 24.93 26.58
CA THR A 3 9.19 23.84 27.56
C THR A 3 7.87 23.78 28.31
N GLY A 4 7.56 22.63 28.87
CA GLY A 4 6.35 22.42 29.66
C GLY A 4 6.57 21.40 30.76
N LYS A 5 5.56 21.24 31.61
CA LYS A 5 5.55 20.24 32.67
C LYS A 5 4.30 19.37 32.61
N ILE A 6 4.48 18.08 32.80
CA ILE A 6 3.35 17.12 32.85
C ILE A 6 2.49 17.47 34.07
N THR A 7 1.18 17.59 33.85
CA THR A 7 0.17 17.82 34.91
C THR A 7 -0.75 16.62 35.11
N GLY A 8 -0.75 15.66 34.16
CA GLY A 8 -1.53 14.43 34.25
C GLY A 8 -1.00 13.36 33.27
N VAL A 9 -1.16 12.09 33.64
CA VAL A 9 -0.82 10.92 32.83
C VAL A 9 -2.02 9.98 32.80
N ASN A 10 -2.47 9.61 31.60
CA ASN A 10 -3.58 8.69 31.40
C ASN A 10 -3.26 7.69 30.25
N GLY A 11 -2.82 6.49 30.60
CA GLY A 11 -2.31 5.54 29.62
C GLY A 11 -1.12 6.12 28.85
N ASN A 12 -1.19 6.15 27.51
CA ASN A 12 -0.17 6.79 26.66
C ASN A 12 -0.40 8.28 26.40
N MET A 13 -1.41 8.88 27.05
CA MET A 13 -1.68 10.31 26.99
C MET A 13 -1.07 11.05 28.18
N ILE A 14 -0.44 12.19 27.92
CA ILE A 14 0.03 13.12 28.94
C ILE A 14 -0.62 14.49 28.71
N THR A 15 -1.02 15.14 29.79
CA THR A 15 -1.43 16.54 29.75
C THR A 15 -0.25 17.39 30.22
N VAL A 16 0.15 18.34 29.42
CA VAL A 16 1.30 19.19 29.65
C VAL A 16 0.87 20.65 29.76
N ARG A 17 1.28 21.33 30.81
CA ARG A 17 1.20 22.78 30.90
C ARG A 17 2.48 23.37 30.32
N PHE A 18 2.36 24.27 29.37
CA PHE A 18 3.47 24.86 28.65
C PHE A 18 3.49 26.40 28.83
N ASP A 19 4.67 26.98 28.63
CA ASP A 19 4.88 28.41 28.58
C ASP A 19 5.45 28.77 27.20
N GLY A 20 4.73 29.59 26.43
CA GLY A 20 5.07 29.96 25.06
C GLY A 20 4.04 29.53 24.04
N ALA A 21 4.45 29.30 22.80
CA ALA A 21 3.59 28.88 21.71
C ALA A 21 3.87 27.41 21.32
N VAL A 22 2.80 26.63 21.09
CA VAL A 22 2.85 25.27 20.58
C VAL A 22 1.79 25.10 19.51
N ALA A 23 2.00 24.17 18.59
CA ALA A 23 1.08 23.88 17.51
C ALA A 23 0.51 22.46 17.62
N GLN A 24 -0.69 22.25 17.10
CA GLN A 24 -1.25 20.89 16.97
C GLN A 24 -0.39 20.05 16.02
N ASN A 25 -0.21 18.76 16.34
CA ASN A 25 0.68 17.80 15.69
C ASN A 25 2.19 18.11 15.85
N GLU A 26 2.57 19.06 16.68
CA GLU A 26 3.97 19.31 17.03
C GLU A 26 4.52 18.17 17.88
N VAL A 27 5.77 17.79 17.62
CA VAL A 27 6.49 16.77 18.38
C VAL A 27 7.17 17.41 19.59
N GLY A 28 7.12 16.73 20.72
CA GLY A 28 7.86 17.06 21.92
C GLY A 28 8.47 15.81 22.54
N TYR A 29 9.37 16.01 23.50
CA TYR A 29 10.05 14.94 24.22
C TYR A 29 9.83 15.06 25.72
N ALA A 30 9.20 14.04 26.32
CA ALA A 30 9.10 13.92 27.78
C ALA A 30 10.38 13.31 28.35
N ARG A 31 10.99 13.95 29.35
CA ARG A 31 12.23 13.47 29.97
C ARG A 31 11.94 12.34 30.98
N LEU A 32 12.58 11.19 30.81
CA LEU A 32 12.55 10.08 31.76
C LEU A 32 13.98 9.70 32.17
N GLY A 33 14.51 10.37 33.20
CA GLY A 33 15.94 10.28 33.55
C GLY A 33 16.81 10.72 32.37
N ASP A 34 17.69 9.85 31.90
CA ASP A 34 18.56 10.09 30.73
C ASP A 34 17.87 9.85 29.38
N LYS A 35 16.65 9.32 29.38
CA LYS A 35 15.89 9.02 28.19
C LYS A 35 14.92 10.15 27.84
N LYS A 36 14.61 10.27 26.54
CA LYS A 36 13.59 11.17 26.02
C LYS A 36 12.52 10.35 25.31
N LEU A 37 11.26 10.47 25.73
CA LEU A 37 10.14 9.79 25.09
C LEU A 37 9.45 10.76 24.14
N MET A 38 9.39 10.38 22.87
CA MET A 38 8.72 11.16 21.83
C MET A 38 7.21 11.18 22.05
N ALA A 39 6.61 12.34 21.87
CA ALA A 39 5.17 12.56 21.96
C ALA A 39 4.71 13.58 20.92
N GLU A 40 3.48 13.48 20.46
CA GLU A 40 2.85 14.41 19.53
C GLU A 40 1.67 15.12 20.20
N ILE A 41 1.54 16.42 19.98
CA ILE A 41 0.40 17.21 20.46
C ILE A 41 -0.84 16.85 19.66
N VAL A 42 -1.84 16.28 20.33
CA VAL A 42 -3.12 15.94 19.71
C VAL A 42 -4.13 17.08 19.85
N ARG A 43 -4.11 17.79 20.99
CA ARG A 43 -5.07 18.85 21.29
C ARG A 43 -4.43 19.95 22.14
N VAL A 44 -4.72 21.20 21.80
CA VAL A 44 -4.30 22.36 22.58
C VAL A 44 -5.51 23.02 23.24
N ARG A 45 -5.42 23.33 24.55
CA ARG A 45 -6.47 23.96 25.34
C ARG A 45 -5.87 25.06 26.26
N GLY A 46 -5.90 26.31 25.82
CA GLY A 46 -5.31 27.42 26.55
C GLY A 46 -3.84 27.19 26.82
N GLU A 47 -3.43 27.15 28.09
CA GLU A 47 -2.04 26.93 28.54
C GLU A 47 -1.69 25.42 28.67
N LYS A 48 -2.58 24.51 28.27
CA LYS A 48 -2.37 23.06 28.35
C LYS A 48 -2.52 22.43 27.00
N CYS A 49 -1.77 21.36 26.77
CA CYS A 49 -1.97 20.47 25.64
C CYS A 49 -2.02 19.02 26.09
N ASP A 50 -2.80 18.22 25.36
CA ASP A 50 -2.80 16.77 25.47
C ASP A 50 -1.87 16.21 24.40
N MET A 51 -0.90 15.41 24.83
CA MET A 51 0.09 14.80 23.96
C MET A 51 -0.02 13.28 24.05
N GLN A 52 0.13 12.66 22.90
CA GLN A 52 0.20 11.21 22.76
C GLN A 52 1.66 10.79 22.74
N VAL A 53 2.08 10.00 23.73
CA VAL A 53 3.43 9.42 23.78
C VAL A 53 3.47 8.18 22.87
N PHE A 54 4.49 8.08 22.05
CA PHE A 54 4.67 6.97 21.09
C PHE A 54 5.15 5.68 21.76
N GLU A 55 5.45 5.70 23.04
CA GLU A 55 5.94 4.57 23.83
C GLU A 55 5.16 4.43 25.14
N SER A 56 5.55 3.42 25.95
CA SER A 56 4.97 3.27 27.29
C SER A 56 5.30 4.46 28.18
N THR A 57 4.30 5.00 28.84
CA THR A 57 4.41 6.12 29.82
C THR A 57 4.72 5.64 31.24
N THR A 58 4.98 4.36 31.46
CA THR A 58 5.38 3.83 32.77
C THR A 58 6.55 4.66 33.32
N ASP A 59 6.49 4.98 34.60
CA ASP A 59 7.45 5.83 35.34
C ASP A 59 7.44 7.32 34.97
N LEU A 60 6.62 7.80 34.01
CA LEU A 60 6.39 9.24 33.86
C LEU A 60 5.53 9.77 35.00
N THR A 61 5.98 10.86 35.62
CA THR A 61 5.32 11.47 36.78
C THR A 61 4.86 12.88 36.47
N VAL A 62 3.88 13.36 37.25
CA VAL A 62 3.49 14.77 37.24
C VAL A 62 4.71 15.63 37.66
N GLY A 63 4.93 16.74 36.95
CA GLY A 63 6.11 17.59 37.11
C GLY A 63 7.27 17.29 36.18
N THR A 64 7.25 16.14 35.48
CA THR A 64 8.26 15.81 34.45
C THR A 64 8.29 16.88 33.37
N GLU A 65 9.49 17.26 32.95
CA GLU A 65 9.73 18.27 31.92
C GLU A 65 9.48 17.71 30.52
N VAL A 66 8.86 18.54 29.65
CA VAL A 66 8.64 18.26 28.24
C VAL A 66 9.27 19.35 27.40
N GLU A 67 10.09 18.98 26.43
CA GLU A 67 10.73 19.87 25.46
C GLU A 67 9.95 19.82 24.13
N PHE A 68 9.47 20.97 23.66
CA PHE A 68 8.79 21.07 22.36
C PHE A 68 9.80 21.40 21.26
N THR A 69 9.66 20.76 20.10
CA THR A 69 10.63 20.89 18.99
C THR A 69 10.31 22.03 18.03
N GLY A 70 9.08 22.50 17.97
CA GLY A 70 8.59 23.40 16.92
C GLY A 70 8.37 22.70 15.56
N GLU A 71 8.55 21.37 15.49
CA GLU A 71 8.44 20.59 14.26
C GLU A 71 7.32 19.55 14.36
N LEU A 72 6.71 19.22 13.22
CA LEU A 72 5.73 18.14 13.10
C LEU A 72 6.44 16.79 13.01
N LEU A 73 5.71 15.69 13.29
CA LEU A 73 6.21 14.34 13.03
C LEU A 73 6.55 14.21 11.54
N ALA A 74 7.83 13.99 11.24
CA ALA A 74 8.35 13.99 9.89
C ALA A 74 9.11 12.71 9.55
N ALA A 75 9.01 12.28 8.29
CA ALA A 75 9.84 11.23 7.72
C ALA A 75 11.09 11.84 7.07
N GLU A 76 12.18 11.09 7.11
CA GLU A 76 13.41 11.36 6.36
C GLU A 76 13.32 10.76 4.98
N LEU A 77 13.52 11.57 3.96
CA LEU A 77 13.38 11.21 2.55
C LEU A 77 14.72 11.38 1.85
N GLY A 78 15.18 10.36 1.15
CA GLY A 78 16.47 10.34 0.45
C GLY A 78 16.92 8.92 0.14
N PRO A 79 18.11 8.72 -0.43
CA PRO A 79 18.65 7.41 -0.73
C PRO A 79 18.94 6.62 0.58
N GLY A 80 18.67 5.32 0.57
CA GLY A 80 18.82 4.42 1.71
C GLY A 80 17.51 3.91 2.30
N MET A 81 16.35 4.28 1.70
CA MET A 81 15.05 3.77 2.15
C MET A 81 14.71 2.40 1.57
N LEU A 82 15.18 2.09 0.37
CA LEU A 82 14.85 0.82 -0.27
C LEU A 82 15.51 -0.37 0.45
N ALA A 83 14.83 -1.50 0.44
CA ALA A 83 15.22 -2.73 1.13
C ALA A 83 15.27 -2.59 2.67
N GLN A 84 14.67 -1.55 3.23
CA GLN A 84 14.63 -1.31 4.68
C GLN A 84 13.33 -1.80 5.31
N VAL A 85 13.44 -2.13 6.60
CA VAL A 85 12.33 -2.45 7.48
C VAL A 85 12.31 -1.42 8.60
N TYR A 86 11.25 -0.63 8.64
CA TYR A 86 11.05 0.43 9.61
C TYR A 86 9.92 0.11 10.59
N ASP A 87 9.93 0.77 11.74
CA ASP A 87 8.74 0.89 12.58
C ASP A 87 7.80 2.01 12.05
N GLY A 88 6.69 2.26 12.76
CA GLY A 88 5.73 3.31 12.38
C GLY A 88 6.29 4.74 12.43
N LEU A 89 7.42 4.96 13.08
CA LEU A 89 8.12 6.25 13.19
C LEU A 89 9.35 6.36 12.30
N GLN A 90 9.53 5.39 11.37
CA GLN A 90 10.68 5.27 10.49
C GLN A 90 12.01 4.98 11.22
N ASN A 91 11.99 4.33 12.38
CA ASN A 91 13.22 3.80 12.95
C ASN A 91 13.60 2.49 12.23
N PRO A 92 14.83 2.33 11.73
CA PRO A 92 15.27 1.11 11.07
C PRO A 92 15.42 -0.02 12.10
N LEU A 93 14.61 -1.10 11.97
CA LEU A 93 14.48 -2.12 13.01
C LEU A 93 15.74 -2.97 13.18
N ALA A 94 16.47 -3.25 12.09
CA ALA A 94 17.71 -4.03 12.15
C ALA A 94 18.80 -3.31 12.93
N GLU A 95 18.97 -2.02 12.65
CA GLU A 95 19.93 -1.16 13.33
C GLU A 95 19.55 -0.91 14.80
N LEU A 96 18.23 -0.71 15.07
CA LEU A 96 17.71 -0.63 16.44
C LEU A 96 18.05 -1.88 17.26
N ALA A 97 17.84 -3.08 16.69
CA ALA A 97 18.16 -4.34 17.34
C ALA A 97 19.67 -4.47 17.60
N ALA A 98 20.51 -4.07 16.65
CA ALA A 98 21.96 -4.08 16.79
C ALA A 98 22.43 -3.11 17.90
N GLU A 99 21.91 -1.89 17.95
CA GLU A 99 22.24 -0.94 19.02
C GLU A 99 21.77 -1.41 20.40
N ALA A 100 20.55 -1.93 20.49
CA ALA A 100 20.03 -2.50 21.74
C ALA A 100 20.87 -3.70 22.19
N GLY A 101 21.35 -4.55 21.26
CA GLY A 101 22.20 -5.69 21.52
C GLY A 101 23.56 -5.33 22.12
N LYS A 102 24.06 -4.09 21.90
CA LYS A 102 25.27 -3.59 22.55
C LYS A 102 25.06 -3.34 24.06
N ILE A 103 23.83 -3.03 24.48
CA ILE A 103 23.48 -2.83 25.90
C ILE A 103 23.42 -4.18 26.63
N SER A 104 22.71 -5.15 26.07
CA SER A 104 22.70 -6.56 26.49
C SER A 104 22.21 -7.47 25.35
N LYS A 105 22.65 -8.73 25.34
CA LYS A 105 22.22 -9.69 24.31
C LYS A 105 20.69 -9.90 24.27
N SER A 106 20.01 -9.82 25.39
CA SER A 106 18.55 -9.93 25.48
C SER A 106 17.82 -8.66 25.07
N ALA A 107 18.45 -7.50 25.14
CA ALA A 107 17.85 -6.22 24.78
C ALA A 107 17.58 -6.10 23.28
N GLY A 108 18.37 -6.77 22.42
CA GLY A 108 18.16 -6.80 20.96
C GLY A 108 16.87 -7.47 20.49
N PHE A 109 16.19 -8.23 21.37
CA PHE A 109 14.89 -8.84 21.06
C PHE A 109 13.68 -7.94 21.33
N PHE A 110 13.89 -6.78 21.96
CA PHE A 110 12.82 -5.85 22.36
C PHE A 110 13.16 -4.43 21.95
N LEU A 111 12.15 -3.68 21.48
CA LEU A 111 12.31 -2.25 21.26
C LEU A 111 12.58 -1.54 22.59
N GLN A 112 13.67 -0.80 22.65
CA GLN A 112 14.09 -0.08 23.85
C GLN A 112 13.44 1.30 23.89
N ARG A 113 12.85 1.67 25.04
CA ARG A 113 12.23 3.00 25.27
C ARG A 113 13.26 4.10 25.15
N GLY A 114 12.91 5.17 24.45
CA GLY A 114 13.75 6.35 24.26
C GLY A 114 14.92 6.13 23.31
N MET A 115 14.88 5.07 22.51
CA MET A 115 15.89 4.79 21.49
C MET A 115 15.31 5.10 20.10
N TYR A 116 15.81 6.15 19.48
CA TYR A 116 15.44 6.58 18.13
C TYR A 116 16.71 6.63 17.28
N LEU A 117 16.61 6.09 16.07
CA LEU A 117 17.68 6.14 15.09
C LEU A 117 17.26 6.95 13.86
N PRO A 118 18.23 7.58 13.18
CA PRO A 118 17.94 8.22 11.89
C PRO A 118 17.33 7.23 10.90
N GLY A 119 16.31 7.68 10.15
CA GLY A 119 15.65 6.85 9.14
C GLY A 119 16.55 6.50 7.96
N LEU A 120 17.57 7.32 7.68
CA LEU A 120 18.54 7.10 6.63
C LEU A 120 19.96 6.90 7.18
N PRO A 121 20.78 6.02 6.57
CA PRO A 121 22.17 5.79 7.00
C PRO A 121 23.01 7.04 6.75
N ARG A 122 23.68 7.56 7.81
CA ARG A 122 24.49 8.79 7.75
C ARG A 122 25.88 8.59 7.18
N ASP A 123 26.46 7.42 7.41
CA ASP A 123 27.85 7.12 7.05
C ASP A 123 28.01 6.53 5.65
N ARG A 124 26.91 6.11 5.03
CA ARG A 124 26.92 5.56 3.69
C ARG A 124 27.14 6.64 2.66
N LYS A 125 28.08 6.41 1.74
CA LYS A 125 28.34 7.25 0.58
C LYS A 125 27.55 6.77 -0.62
N TRP A 126 27.12 7.73 -1.43
CA TRP A 126 26.31 7.53 -2.63
C TRP A 126 26.99 8.22 -3.82
N ASP A 127 27.05 7.54 -4.94
CA ASP A 127 27.61 7.99 -6.21
C ASP A 127 26.71 9.04 -6.88
N PHE A 128 26.85 10.30 -6.51
CA PHE A 128 26.02 11.38 -7.05
C PHE A 128 26.40 11.74 -8.49
N HIS A 129 25.39 11.75 -9.36
CA HIS A 129 25.49 12.14 -10.79
C HIS A 129 24.65 13.39 -11.02
N PRO A 130 25.25 14.60 -11.14
CA PRO A 130 24.52 15.84 -11.37
C PRO A 130 23.87 15.84 -12.76
N THR A 131 22.62 16.30 -12.86
CA THR A 131 21.89 16.51 -14.12
C THR A 131 21.54 17.98 -14.35
N ALA A 132 21.32 18.74 -13.26
CA ALA A 132 21.12 20.18 -13.33
C ALA A 132 22.46 20.93 -13.54
N LYS A 133 22.37 22.18 -13.97
CA LYS A 133 23.53 23.05 -14.19
C LYS A 133 23.45 24.29 -13.36
N VAL A 134 24.60 24.81 -12.93
CA VAL A 134 24.70 26.11 -12.27
C VAL A 134 24.08 27.19 -13.14
N GLY A 135 23.19 28.00 -12.56
CA GLY A 135 22.39 29.00 -13.27
C GLY A 135 20.98 28.54 -13.64
N ASP A 136 20.67 27.23 -13.56
CA ASP A 136 19.32 26.73 -13.81
C ASP A 136 18.33 27.28 -12.80
N THR A 137 17.12 27.51 -13.27
CA THR A 137 15.97 27.91 -12.43
C THR A 137 15.23 26.67 -11.97
N VAL A 138 15.16 26.46 -10.66
CA VAL A 138 14.59 25.26 -10.03
C VAL A 138 13.51 25.60 -9.01
N ARG A 139 12.65 24.65 -8.75
CA ARG A 139 11.58 24.71 -7.73
C ARG A 139 11.55 23.39 -6.95
N ALA A 140 10.79 23.38 -5.84
CA ALA A 140 10.58 22.18 -5.05
C ALA A 140 10.20 20.97 -5.90
N GLY A 141 10.88 19.84 -5.73
CA GLY A 141 10.66 18.61 -6.48
C GLY A 141 11.41 18.50 -7.82
N ASP A 142 12.09 19.54 -8.30
CA ASP A 142 12.91 19.44 -9.51
C ASP A 142 14.19 18.62 -9.22
N ALA A 143 14.60 17.79 -10.18
CA ALA A 143 15.78 16.94 -10.02
C ALA A 143 17.08 17.75 -10.14
N LEU A 144 17.99 17.58 -9.20
CA LEU A 144 19.36 18.10 -9.23
C LEU A 144 20.33 17.08 -9.82
N GLY A 145 20.05 15.80 -9.63
CA GLY A 145 20.87 14.68 -10.06
C GLY A 145 20.23 13.36 -9.63
N TRP A 146 21.01 12.30 -9.67
CA TRP A 146 20.59 10.97 -9.21
C TRP A 146 21.77 10.21 -8.59
N VAL A 147 21.44 9.16 -7.83
CA VAL A 147 22.39 8.22 -7.25
C VAL A 147 21.96 6.79 -7.53
N THR A 148 22.92 5.85 -7.45
CA THR A 148 22.62 4.41 -7.53
C THR A 148 22.14 3.88 -6.21
N GLU A 149 20.94 3.28 -6.19
CA GLU A 149 20.39 2.58 -5.03
C GLU A 149 19.86 1.20 -5.42
N GLY A 150 20.65 0.17 -5.24
CA GLY A 150 20.29 -1.19 -5.63
C GLY A 150 20.02 -1.35 -7.12
N ILE A 151 18.78 -1.65 -7.48
CA ILE A 151 18.33 -1.80 -8.88
C ILE A 151 18.06 -0.45 -9.57
N PHE A 152 17.98 0.63 -8.81
CA PHE A 152 17.84 2.00 -9.32
C PHE A 152 19.23 2.56 -9.67
N ASP A 153 19.79 2.04 -10.76
CA ASP A 153 21.16 2.29 -11.24
C ASP A 153 21.21 3.05 -12.56
N ASN A 154 20.07 3.58 -12.99
CA ASN A 154 19.84 4.24 -14.28
C ASN A 154 20.12 3.36 -15.53
N LYS A 155 20.21 2.03 -15.32
CA LYS A 155 20.32 1.01 -16.37
C LYS A 155 19.15 0.02 -16.28
N THR A 156 18.99 -0.61 -15.13
CA THR A 156 17.89 -1.56 -14.85
C THR A 156 16.60 -0.82 -14.55
N MET A 157 16.66 0.19 -13.68
CA MET A 157 15.58 1.09 -13.28
C MET A 157 16.11 2.54 -13.31
N PRO A 158 15.23 3.56 -13.46
CA PRO A 158 15.64 4.95 -13.31
C PRO A 158 16.40 5.17 -12.01
N GLY A 159 17.54 5.88 -12.03
CA GLY A 159 18.32 6.17 -10.83
C GLY A 159 17.50 6.93 -9.77
N HIS A 160 17.88 6.78 -8.51
CA HIS A 160 17.22 7.47 -7.40
C HIS A 160 17.44 8.99 -7.53
N LYS A 161 16.40 9.73 -7.90
CA LYS A 161 16.48 11.18 -8.14
C LYS A 161 16.72 11.93 -6.82
N ILE A 162 17.68 12.83 -6.83
CA ILE A 162 17.91 13.80 -5.76
C ILE A 162 17.21 15.10 -6.14
N MET A 163 16.25 15.51 -5.34
CA MET A 163 15.32 16.58 -5.68
C MET A 163 15.49 17.80 -4.76
N VAL A 164 15.19 18.96 -5.31
CA VAL A 164 15.05 20.20 -4.52
C VAL A 164 14.03 19.96 -3.41
N PRO A 165 14.36 20.31 -2.13
CA PRO A 165 13.50 20.02 -0.98
C PRO A 165 12.07 20.54 -1.14
N PHE A 166 11.09 19.69 -0.80
CA PHE A 166 9.65 19.98 -0.96
C PHE A 166 9.15 21.13 -0.08
N ALA A 167 9.89 21.47 0.98
CA ALA A 167 9.57 22.57 1.88
C ALA A 167 9.83 23.94 1.25
N LEU A 168 10.65 24.01 0.21
CA LEU A 168 10.99 25.26 -0.46
C LEU A 168 9.82 25.78 -1.30
N ARG A 169 9.51 27.05 -1.14
CA ARG A 169 8.43 27.72 -1.89
C ARG A 169 9.01 28.76 -2.83
N GLY A 170 8.41 28.87 -4.02
CA GLY A 170 8.86 29.82 -5.05
C GLY A 170 9.91 29.24 -5.99
N THR A 171 10.66 30.12 -6.60
CA THR A 171 11.63 29.81 -7.64
C THR A 171 13.04 30.20 -7.17
N TYR A 172 14.00 29.35 -7.44
CA TYR A 172 15.39 29.51 -7.03
C TYR A 172 16.32 29.40 -8.24
N THR A 173 17.45 30.07 -8.17
CA THR A 173 18.56 29.88 -9.10
C THR A 173 19.61 28.98 -8.43
N LEU A 174 20.05 27.96 -9.14
CA LEU A 174 21.10 27.05 -8.68
C LEU A 174 22.45 27.79 -8.69
N LYS A 175 22.94 28.16 -7.51
CA LYS A 175 24.20 28.93 -7.35
C LYS A 175 25.43 28.04 -7.45
N SER A 176 25.39 26.86 -6.83
CA SER A 176 26.43 25.85 -6.88
C SER A 176 25.88 24.45 -6.85
N LEU A 177 26.58 23.52 -7.50
CA LEU A 177 26.27 22.08 -7.51
C LEU A 177 27.60 21.34 -7.47
N VAL A 178 27.69 20.32 -6.60
CA VAL A 178 28.90 19.51 -6.51
C VAL A 178 29.08 18.66 -7.77
N PRO A 179 30.33 18.34 -8.16
CA PRO A 179 30.61 17.45 -9.29
C PRO A 179 30.17 16.01 -8.98
N ALA A 180 30.20 15.14 -10.00
CA ALA A 180 29.99 13.72 -9.79
C ALA A 180 31.02 13.16 -8.80
N GLY A 181 30.56 12.35 -7.84
CA GLY A 181 31.38 11.82 -6.77
C GLY A 181 30.57 11.20 -5.63
N ASP A 182 31.27 10.72 -4.63
CA ASP A 182 30.72 10.01 -3.48
C ASP A 182 30.43 10.98 -2.32
N TYR A 183 29.15 11.10 -1.97
CA TYR A 183 28.67 11.98 -0.89
C TYR A 183 27.76 11.23 0.06
N THR A 184 27.74 11.66 1.33
CA THR A 184 26.77 11.19 2.31
C THR A 184 25.43 11.92 2.12
N VAL A 185 24.38 11.41 2.74
CA VAL A 185 23.05 12.06 2.68
C VAL A 185 23.01 13.43 3.37
N THR A 186 23.96 13.73 4.23
CA THR A 186 24.08 14.99 4.99
C THR A 186 25.05 16.00 4.38
N ASP A 187 25.84 15.58 3.40
CA ASP A 187 26.75 16.52 2.71
C ASP A 187 25.95 17.54 1.89
N THR A 188 26.40 18.78 1.89
CA THR A 188 25.81 19.83 1.06
C THR A 188 26.16 19.56 -0.40
N ILE A 189 25.13 19.27 -1.23
CA ILE A 189 25.29 19.00 -2.66
C ILE A 189 25.01 20.21 -3.54
N ALA A 190 24.21 21.17 -3.08
CA ALA A 190 23.87 22.37 -3.84
C ALA A 190 23.59 23.57 -2.94
N GLU A 191 23.74 24.78 -3.50
CA GLU A 191 23.26 26.02 -2.92
C GLU A 191 22.25 26.68 -3.87
N LEU A 192 21.13 27.12 -3.30
CA LEU A 192 20.03 27.77 -4.02
C LEU A 192 19.86 29.21 -3.55
N VAL A 193 19.63 30.13 -4.49
CA VAL A 193 19.33 31.54 -4.19
C VAL A 193 17.94 31.87 -4.69
N PRO A 194 17.05 32.48 -3.90
CA PRO A 194 15.73 32.92 -4.34
C PRO A 194 15.82 33.85 -5.55
N THR A 195 15.06 33.60 -6.61
CA THR A 195 15.10 34.39 -7.86
C THR A 195 14.35 35.71 -7.76
N SER A 196 13.37 35.82 -6.84
CA SER A 196 12.63 37.06 -6.56
C SER A 196 12.20 37.10 -5.11
N ALA A 197 12.08 38.30 -4.53
CA ALA A 197 11.59 38.52 -3.18
C ALA A 197 10.09 38.20 -3.08
N VAL A 198 9.73 36.92 -2.87
CA VAL A 198 8.35 36.44 -2.75
C VAL A 198 7.85 36.50 -1.30
N GLN A 199 8.62 37.07 -0.38
CA GLN A 199 8.11 37.35 0.98
C GLN A 199 8.48 38.77 1.45
N PRO A 200 7.49 39.58 1.84
CA PRO A 200 7.72 40.96 2.30
C PRO A 200 8.38 41.06 3.69
N SER A 201 8.71 39.97 4.35
CA SER A 201 9.08 40.00 5.78
C SER A 201 10.49 39.53 6.16
N THR A 202 11.35 39.10 5.22
CA THR A 202 12.76 38.84 5.56
C THR A 202 13.69 39.28 4.44
N SER A 203 14.36 40.37 4.66
CA SER A 203 15.37 40.98 3.76
C SER A 203 16.71 40.23 3.70
N ASN A 204 16.77 38.94 3.96
CA ASN A 204 17.98 38.14 3.84
C ASN A 204 17.87 37.12 2.72
N LEU A 205 18.39 37.46 1.54
CA LEU A 205 18.69 36.57 0.41
C LEU A 205 19.84 35.59 0.76
N GLN A 206 19.73 34.90 1.90
CA GLN A 206 20.74 33.91 2.24
C GLN A 206 20.56 32.66 1.36
N PRO A 207 21.65 32.12 0.82
CA PRO A 207 21.61 30.86 0.09
C PRO A 207 21.03 29.73 0.96
N VAL A 208 20.18 28.92 0.38
CA VAL A 208 19.67 27.71 1.00
C VAL A 208 20.56 26.54 0.60
N THR A 209 21.14 25.86 1.58
CA THR A 209 21.92 24.64 1.36
C THR A 209 20.98 23.45 1.15
N VAL A 210 21.31 22.62 0.19
CA VAL A 210 20.57 21.40 -0.16
C VAL A 210 21.45 20.18 0.07
N THR A 211 20.90 19.18 0.75
CA THR A 211 21.50 17.87 0.96
C THR A 211 20.68 16.81 0.25
N MET A 212 21.13 15.56 0.19
CA MET A 212 20.33 14.46 -0.36
C MET A 212 19.19 14.06 0.59
N LEU A 213 19.33 14.37 1.88
CA LEU A 213 18.30 14.14 2.89
C LEU A 213 17.38 15.35 2.96
N GLN A 214 16.06 15.09 2.95
CA GLN A 214 15.05 16.06 3.29
C GLN A 214 14.06 15.48 4.30
N ARG A 215 13.44 16.32 5.13
CA ARG A 215 12.42 15.94 6.10
C ARG A 215 11.08 16.47 5.66
N TRP A 216 10.05 15.63 5.76
CA TRP A 216 8.69 16.01 5.39
C TRP A 216 7.67 15.54 6.42
N PRO A 217 6.72 16.40 6.86
CA PRO A 217 5.68 16.02 7.81
C PRO A 217 4.79 14.91 7.25
N VAL A 218 4.68 13.77 7.97
CA VAL A 218 3.98 12.59 7.45
C VAL A 218 2.48 12.79 7.25
N LYS A 219 1.85 13.68 8.01
CA LYS A 219 0.42 14.01 7.88
C LYS A 219 0.11 15.05 6.79
N VAL A 220 1.13 15.58 6.11
CA VAL A 220 0.99 16.58 5.04
C VAL A 220 1.28 15.94 3.69
N PRO A 221 0.34 15.95 2.72
CA PRO A 221 0.59 15.41 1.38
C PRO A 221 1.68 16.19 0.63
N ILE A 222 2.53 15.49 -0.13
CA ILE A 222 3.52 16.09 -1.02
C ILE A 222 2.83 16.54 -2.31
N LYS A 223 2.82 17.85 -2.59
CA LYS A 223 2.12 18.48 -3.73
C LYS A 223 3.06 19.24 -4.66
N CYS A 224 4.21 18.65 -5.01
CA CYS A 224 5.22 19.26 -5.89
C CYS A 224 5.07 18.84 -7.37
N PHE A 225 3.86 18.60 -7.84
CA PHE A 225 3.52 18.22 -9.21
C PHE A 225 2.80 19.36 -9.95
N VAL A 226 2.70 19.26 -11.26
CA VAL A 226 2.01 20.25 -12.12
C VAL A 226 0.51 19.99 -12.13
N GLU A 227 0.13 18.73 -12.30
CA GLU A 227 -1.25 18.34 -12.53
C GLU A 227 -1.51 16.95 -11.91
N ARG A 228 -2.72 16.76 -11.37
CA ARG A 228 -3.22 15.46 -10.97
C ARG A 228 -4.02 14.87 -12.13
N LEU A 229 -3.61 13.70 -12.59
CA LEU A 229 -4.23 13.02 -13.70
C LEU A 229 -5.31 12.05 -13.21
N GLU A 230 -6.32 11.84 -14.04
CA GLU A 230 -7.33 10.81 -13.80
C GLU A 230 -6.71 9.41 -13.92
N PRO A 231 -7.03 8.48 -13.00
CA PRO A 231 -6.52 7.11 -13.03
C PRO A 231 -7.29 6.26 -14.04
N THR A 232 -6.91 6.34 -15.32
CA THR A 232 -7.54 5.63 -16.44
C THR A 232 -6.80 4.38 -16.89
N GLU A 233 -5.50 4.28 -16.59
CA GLU A 233 -4.65 3.15 -16.97
C GLU A 233 -4.81 2.01 -15.98
N THR A 234 -5.16 0.81 -16.46
CA THR A 234 -5.31 -0.37 -15.62
C THR A 234 -3.96 -0.83 -15.07
N LEU A 235 -3.89 -1.05 -13.77
CA LEU A 235 -2.75 -1.69 -13.13
C LEU A 235 -2.78 -3.19 -13.42
N GLU A 236 -1.78 -3.69 -14.13
CA GLU A 236 -1.60 -5.12 -14.35
C GLU A 236 -1.14 -5.78 -13.05
N THR A 237 -2.05 -6.53 -12.40
CA THR A 237 -1.76 -7.29 -11.17
C THR A 237 -1.37 -8.73 -11.46
N THR A 238 -1.62 -9.20 -12.68
CA THR A 238 -1.49 -10.59 -13.15
C THR A 238 -2.47 -11.58 -12.51
N VAL A 239 -3.38 -11.09 -11.66
CA VAL A 239 -4.48 -11.86 -11.10
C VAL A 239 -5.71 -11.70 -12.00
N ARG A 240 -6.12 -12.79 -12.70
CA ARG A 240 -7.20 -12.76 -13.70
C ARG A 240 -8.49 -12.15 -13.18
N THR A 241 -8.90 -12.54 -11.98
CA THR A 241 -10.13 -12.03 -11.34
C THR A 241 -10.05 -10.52 -11.13
N ILE A 242 -8.90 -10.00 -10.72
CA ILE A 242 -8.72 -8.55 -10.51
C ILE A 242 -8.68 -7.85 -11.86
N ASP A 243 -7.73 -8.19 -12.72
CA ASP A 243 -7.47 -7.43 -13.94
C ASP A 243 -8.67 -7.43 -14.91
N THR A 244 -9.46 -8.53 -14.93
CA THR A 244 -10.61 -8.68 -15.82
C THR A 244 -11.92 -8.22 -15.19
N PHE A 245 -12.27 -8.67 -13.97
CA PHE A 245 -13.59 -8.45 -13.39
C PHE A 245 -13.65 -7.28 -12.42
N PHE A 246 -12.55 -7.01 -11.70
CA PHE A 246 -12.49 -5.99 -10.65
C PHE A 246 -11.19 -5.18 -10.73
N PRO A 247 -10.91 -4.53 -11.88
CA PRO A 247 -9.64 -3.89 -12.14
C PRO A 247 -9.30 -2.80 -11.12
N VAL A 248 -7.99 -2.56 -10.98
CA VAL A 248 -7.42 -1.43 -10.25
C VAL A 248 -6.72 -0.53 -11.27
N ALA A 249 -6.82 0.78 -11.13
CA ALA A 249 -6.07 1.70 -11.97
C ALA A 249 -4.72 2.06 -11.35
N VAL A 250 -3.75 2.38 -12.19
CA VAL A 250 -2.48 3.00 -11.79
C VAL A 250 -2.79 4.35 -11.13
N GLY A 251 -2.42 4.50 -9.87
CA GLY A 251 -2.80 5.66 -9.05
C GLY A 251 -4.22 5.58 -8.46
N GLY A 252 -4.89 4.43 -8.59
CA GLY A 252 -6.21 4.18 -8.03
C GLY A 252 -6.18 3.72 -6.57
N THR A 253 -7.36 3.41 -6.05
CA THR A 253 -7.57 2.92 -4.68
C THR A 253 -8.44 1.69 -4.68
N TYR A 254 -8.13 0.73 -3.83
CA TYR A 254 -8.95 -0.46 -3.64
C TYR A 254 -8.87 -0.99 -2.21
N CYS A 255 -9.85 -1.78 -1.81
CA CYS A 255 -9.82 -2.48 -0.54
C CYS A 255 -10.10 -3.97 -0.71
N ILE A 256 -9.51 -4.75 0.19
CA ILE A 256 -9.68 -6.21 0.29
C ILE A 256 -10.30 -6.51 1.65
N PRO A 257 -11.61 -6.39 1.81
CA PRO A 257 -12.28 -6.80 3.03
C PRO A 257 -12.52 -8.31 3.02
N GLY A 258 -12.41 -8.90 4.19
CA GLY A 258 -12.68 -10.32 4.34
C GLY A 258 -12.44 -10.83 5.76
N PRO A 259 -13.03 -11.96 6.12
CA PRO A 259 -12.83 -12.58 7.41
C PRO A 259 -11.37 -13.02 7.60
N PHE A 260 -11.03 -13.30 8.85
CA PHE A 260 -9.72 -13.87 9.16
C PHE A 260 -9.53 -15.23 8.45
N GLY A 261 -8.33 -15.45 7.88
CA GLY A 261 -8.00 -16.69 7.17
C GLY A 261 -8.52 -16.76 5.73
N ALA A 262 -9.20 -15.73 5.21
CA ALA A 262 -9.71 -15.72 3.82
C ALA A 262 -8.63 -15.44 2.75
N GLY A 263 -7.35 -15.26 3.13
CA GLY A 263 -6.25 -15.08 2.20
C GLY A 263 -5.96 -13.62 1.84
N LYS A 264 -6.33 -12.63 2.68
CA LYS A 264 -6.02 -11.20 2.46
C LYS A 264 -4.54 -10.95 2.23
N THR A 265 -3.72 -11.38 3.18
CA THR A 265 -2.25 -11.19 3.15
C THR A 265 -1.62 -11.91 1.95
N VAL A 266 -2.07 -13.14 1.64
CA VAL A 266 -1.60 -13.89 0.46
C VAL A 266 -1.88 -13.14 -0.83
N LEU A 267 -3.09 -12.58 -0.98
CA LEU A 267 -3.46 -11.80 -2.15
C LEU A 267 -2.63 -10.52 -2.28
N GLN A 268 -2.35 -9.84 -1.15
CA GLN A 268 -1.47 -8.67 -1.15
C GLN A 268 -0.02 -9.03 -1.49
N GLN A 269 0.53 -10.11 -0.96
CA GLN A 269 1.88 -10.59 -1.27
C GLN A 269 2.00 -10.96 -2.76
N THR A 270 1.00 -11.64 -3.31
CA THR A 270 0.95 -11.96 -4.75
C THR A 270 0.95 -10.68 -5.58
N THR A 271 0.12 -9.69 -5.21
CA THR A 271 0.08 -8.40 -5.89
C THR A 271 1.41 -7.65 -5.75
N ALA A 272 2.03 -7.65 -4.56
CA ALA A 272 3.34 -7.03 -4.33
C ALA A 272 4.42 -7.61 -5.26
N ARG A 273 4.41 -8.93 -5.46
CA ARG A 273 5.40 -9.64 -6.26
C ARG A 273 5.21 -9.40 -7.76
N TYR A 274 3.99 -9.46 -8.26
CA TYR A 274 3.71 -9.57 -9.68
C TYR A 274 3.14 -8.31 -10.33
N ALA A 275 2.58 -7.38 -9.53
CA ALA A 275 2.04 -6.14 -10.09
C ALA A 275 3.12 -5.31 -10.80
N LYS A 276 2.70 -4.69 -11.90
CA LYS A 276 3.58 -3.88 -12.75
C LYS A 276 3.81 -2.49 -12.15
N VAL A 277 4.54 -2.47 -11.03
CA VAL A 277 4.94 -1.27 -10.29
C VAL A 277 6.45 -1.20 -10.13
N ASP A 278 6.98 -0.03 -9.78
CA ASP A 278 8.42 0.17 -9.62
C ASP A 278 8.85 -0.01 -8.16
N VAL A 279 8.03 0.45 -7.22
CA VAL A 279 8.30 0.36 -5.77
C VAL A 279 7.07 -0.19 -5.06
N VAL A 280 7.29 -1.04 -4.07
CA VAL A 280 6.26 -1.56 -3.17
C VAL A 280 6.52 -1.06 -1.77
N ILE A 281 5.50 -0.56 -1.10
CA ILE A 281 5.55 -0.22 0.32
C ILE A 281 4.50 -1.06 1.06
N SER A 282 4.98 -2.00 1.86
CA SER A 282 4.13 -2.86 2.69
C SER A 282 4.04 -2.29 4.09
N ALA A 283 2.85 -1.88 4.51
CA ALA A 283 2.60 -1.30 5.82
C ALA A 283 1.76 -2.26 6.67
N ALA A 284 2.41 -2.97 7.59
CA ALA A 284 1.75 -3.76 8.62
C ALA A 284 1.28 -2.82 9.75
N CYS A 285 -0.03 -2.56 9.79
CA CYS A 285 -0.64 -1.58 10.69
C CYS A 285 -1.31 -2.27 11.89
N GLY A 286 -0.51 -2.86 12.78
CA GLY A 286 -1.00 -3.56 13.97
C GLY A 286 -1.31 -5.03 13.74
N GLU A 287 -0.71 -5.65 12.74
CA GLU A 287 -0.84 -7.08 12.48
C GLU A 287 -0.12 -7.94 13.53
N ARG A 288 -0.38 -9.24 13.50
CA ARG A 288 0.23 -10.19 14.43
C ARG A 288 1.71 -10.33 14.12
N ALA A 289 2.53 -10.39 15.16
CA ALA A 289 3.97 -10.52 15.01
C ALA A 289 4.38 -11.73 14.14
N GLY A 290 3.64 -12.85 14.21
CA GLY A 290 3.89 -14.04 13.38
C GLY A 290 3.76 -13.78 11.89
N GLU A 291 2.69 -13.10 11.45
CA GLU A 291 2.43 -12.76 10.04
C GLU A 291 3.47 -11.78 9.50
N VAL A 292 3.88 -10.81 10.33
CA VAL A 292 4.94 -9.88 9.96
C VAL A 292 6.29 -10.58 9.81
N VAL A 293 6.64 -11.48 10.74
CA VAL A 293 7.88 -12.26 10.67
C VAL A 293 7.91 -13.16 9.43
N GLU A 294 6.76 -13.73 9.04
CA GLU A 294 6.64 -14.52 7.81
C GLU A 294 6.95 -13.65 6.59
N THR A 295 6.31 -12.48 6.47
CA THR A 295 6.59 -11.51 5.40
C THR A 295 8.07 -11.10 5.35
N LEU A 296 8.70 -10.85 6.50
CA LEU A 296 10.11 -10.48 6.60
C LEU A 296 11.07 -11.60 6.18
N LYS A 297 10.65 -12.87 6.31
CA LYS A 297 11.43 -14.03 5.83
C LYS A 297 11.22 -14.29 4.34
N GLU A 298 9.98 -14.18 3.87
CA GLU A 298 9.62 -14.51 2.49
C GLU A 298 10.09 -13.46 1.47
N PHE A 299 9.91 -12.16 1.75
CA PHE A 299 10.22 -11.11 0.77
C PHE A 299 11.68 -11.10 0.28
N PRO A 300 12.69 -11.35 1.12
CA PRO A 300 14.07 -11.49 0.65
C PRO A 300 14.30 -12.70 -0.26
N GLU A 301 13.52 -13.79 -0.09
CA GLU A 301 13.63 -15.03 -0.86
C GLU A 301 12.85 -14.98 -2.18
N LEU A 302 11.78 -14.15 -2.23
CA LEU A 302 10.98 -13.98 -3.43
C LEU A 302 11.75 -13.25 -4.52
N VAL A 303 11.75 -13.84 -5.72
CA VAL A 303 12.34 -13.23 -6.91
C VAL A 303 11.33 -12.28 -7.56
N ASP A 304 11.75 -11.05 -7.81
CA ASP A 304 11.01 -10.09 -8.61
C ASP A 304 11.09 -10.46 -10.10
N PRO A 305 9.97 -10.78 -10.76
CA PRO A 305 9.99 -11.20 -12.16
C PRO A 305 10.46 -10.11 -13.12
N LYS A 306 10.40 -8.82 -12.74
CA LYS A 306 10.82 -7.68 -13.54
C LYS A 306 12.34 -7.54 -13.61
N THR A 307 13.03 -7.81 -12.51
CA THR A 307 14.49 -7.56 -12.37
C THR A 307 15.31 -8.83 -12.20
N GLY A 308 14.69 -9.97 -11.89
CA GLY A 308 15.37 -11.23 -11.57
C GLY A 308 16.11 -11.20 -10.23
N GLN A 309 15.96 -10.14 -9.44
CA GLN A 309 16.58 -9.97 -8.13
C GLN A 309 15.56 -10.18 -7.01
N SER A 310 16.02 -10.15 -5.74
CA SER A 310 15.11 -10.21 -4.59
C SER A 310 14.08 -9.09 -4.64
N LEU A 311 12.80 -9.43 -4.39
CA LEU A 311 11.68 -8.50 -4.29
C LEU A 311 11.96 -7.40 -3.26
N MET A 312 12.70 -7.72 -2.19
CA MET A 312 13.06 -6.77 -1.15
C MET A 312 13.82 -5.54 -1.69
N LYS A 313 14.57 -5.69 -2.80
CA LYS A 313 15.35 -4.57 -3.37
C LYS A 313 14.52 -3.41 -3.91
N ARG A 314 13.24 -3.63 -4.20
CA ARG A 314 12.29 -2.58 -4.56
C ARG A 314 11.18 -2.40 -3.53
N THR A 315 11.36 -2.95 -2.33
CA THR A 315 10.33 -2.93 -1.29
C THR A 315 10.82 -2.18 -0.05
N ILE A 316 9.88 -1.49 0.60
CA ILE A 316 10.04 -0.92 1.93
C ILE A 316 8.96 -1.53 2.80
N ILE A 317 9.32 -1.99 4.00
CA ILE A 317 8.36 -2.55 4.95
C ILE A 317 8.26 -1.62 6.16
N ILE A 318 7.04 -1.17 6.45
CA ILE A 318 6.71 -0.48 7.71
C ILE A 318 6.06 -1.51 8.63
N CYS A 319 6.79 -1.88 9.68
CA CYS A 319 6.37 -2.93 10.59
C CYS A 319 5.85 -2.34 11.90
N ASN A 320 4.54 -2.36 12.10
CA ASN A 320 3.94 -2.06 13.39
C ASN A 320 3.03 -3.22 13.81
N THR A 321 3.48 -3.99 14.81
CA THR A 321 2.72 -5.14 15.32
C THR A 321 1.64 -4.73 16.32
N SER A 322 0.70 -5.62 16.60
CA SER A 322 -0.38 -5.40 17.57
C SER A 322 0.10 -5.16 19.01
N SER A 323 1.32 -5.58 19.33
CA SER A 323 1.96 -5.37 20.65
C SER A 323 2.69 -4.02 20.77
N MET A 324 2.92 -3.34 19.64
CA MET A 324 3.54 -2.03 19.63
C MET A 324 2.57 -0.92 20.08
N PRO A 325 3.08 0.24 20.53
CA PRO A 325 2.25 1.33 21.02
C PRO A 325 1.23 1.83 20.01
N VAL A 326 0.05 2.20 20.51
CA VAL A 326 -1.10 2.65 19.70
C VAL A 326 -0.76 3.86 18.84
N ALA A 327 0.00 4.80 19.38
CA ALA A 327 0.41 6.00 18.68
C ALA A 327 1.29 5.74 17.46
N SER A 328 2.26 4.85 17.60
CA SER A 328 3.11 4.42 16.48
C SER A 328 2.29 3.69 15.40
N ARG A 329 1.25 2.95 15.82
CA ARG A 329 0.30 2.31 14.88
C ARG A 329 -0.51 3.35 14.11
N GLU A 330 -0.96 4.40 14.78
CA GLU A 330 -1.68 5.50 14.10
C GLU A 330 -0.79 6.21 13.08
N ALA A 331 0.49 6.44 13.40
CA ALA A 331 1.44 7.11 12.52
C ALA A 331 1.88 6.26 11.31
N SER A 332 1.88 4.93 11.42
CA SER A 332 2.48 4.00 10.43
C SER A 332 1.95 4.17 9.01
N VAL A 333 0.63 4.37 8.84
CA VAL A 333 0.03 4.56 7.51
C VAL A 333 0.47 5.88 6.85
N TYR A 334 0.63 6.94 7.65
CA TYR A 334 1.08 8.23 7.15
C TYR A 334 2.55 8.21 6.77
N THR A 335 3.37 7.51 7.55
CA THR A 335 4.78 7.26 7.20
C THR A 335 4.86 6.52 5.87
N ALA A 336 4.14 5.40 5.71
CA ALA A 336 4.12 4.60 4.49
C ALA A 336 3.74 5.43 3.25
N VAL A 337 2.64 6.17 3.32
CA VAL A 337 2.17 6.93 2.16
C VAL A 337 3.05 8.15 1.85
N THR A 338 3.74 8.72 2.85
CA THR A 338 4.72 9.80 2.63
C THR A 338 5.94 9.30 1.87
N LEU A 339 6.46 8.12 2.23
CA LEU A 339 7.53 7.48 1.46
C LEU A 339 7.08 7.17 0.02
N ALA A 340 5.84 6.72 -0.16
CA ALA A 340 5.27 6.48 -1.49
C ALA A 340 5.19 7.75 -2.34
N GLU A 341 4.72 8.85 -1.76
CA GLU A 341 4.65 10.13 -2.45
C GLU A 341 6.03 10.66 -2.85
N TYR A 342 7.08 10.39 -2.07
CA TYR A 342 8.45 10.74 -2.42
C TYR A 342 8.89 10.03 -3.71
N PHE A 343 8.69 8.71 -3.82
CA PHE A 343 9.01 7.96 -5.04
C PHE A 343 8.11 8.36 -6.22
N ARG A 344 6.85 8.70 -5.99
CA ARG A 344 5.97 9.27 -7.01
C ARG A 344 6.56 10.56 -7.61
N GLN A 345 7.19 11.41 -6.81
CA GLN A 345 7.85 12.63 -7.30
C GLN A 345 9.10 12.36 -8.13
N MET A 346 9.58 11.13 -8.17
CA MET A 346 10.63 10.70 -9.11
C MET A 346 10.08 10.25 -10.47
N GLY A 347 8.75 10.19 -10.64
CA GLY A 347 8.09 9.65 -11.83
C GLY A 347 7.94 8.12 -11.79
N LEU A 348 7.93 7.51 -10.60
CA LEU A 348 7.78 6.08 -10.40
C LEU A 348 6.34 5.71 -10.06
N ASN A 349 5.95 4.48 -10.42
CA ASN A 349 4.68 3.88 -10.02
C ASN A 349 4.88 3.11 -8.70
N VAL A 350 4.20 3.55 -7.66
CA VAL A 350 4.33 3.01 -6.31
C VAL A 350 3.04 2.31 -5.90
N LEU A 351 3.16 1.12 -5.32
CA LEU A 351 2.05 0.39 -4.70
C LEU A 351 2.21 0.40 -3.19
N VAL A 352 1.23 0.97 -2.49
CA VAL A 352 1.12 0.92 -1.02
C VAL A 352 0.11 -0.15 -0.65
N LEU A 353 0.54 -1.10 0.18
CA LEU A 353 -0.29 -2.17 0.72
C LEU A 353 -0.40 -1.98 2.23
N ALA A 354 -1.57 -1.61 2.72
CA ALA A 354 -1.83 -1.39 4.15
C ALA A 354 -2.59 -2.58 4.75
N ASP A 355 -1.94 -3.33 5.65
CA ASP A 355 -2.52 -4.50 6.34
C ASP A 355 -2.46 -4.33 7.86
N SER A 356 -3.57 -4.17 8.58
CA SER A 356 -4.91 -3.88 8.07
C SER A 356 -5.37 -2.50 8.54
N THR A 357 -6.14 -1.82 7.71
CA THR A 357 -6.70 -0.50 8.06
C THR A 357 -7.70 -0.59 9.21
N SER A 358 -8.31 -1.75 9.48
CA SER A 358 -9.14 -1.97 10.67
C SER A 358 -8.34 -1.81 11.97
N ARG A 359 -7.08 -2.28 12.01
CA ARG A 359 -6.21 -2.12 13.18
C ARG A 359 -5.78 -0.68 13.37
N TRP A 360 -5.56 0.04 12.28
CA TRP A 360 -5.34 1.49 12.32
C TRP A 360 -6.57 2.23 12.87
N ALA A 361 -7.78 1.89 12.41
CA ALA A 361 -9.02 2.45 12.94
C ALA A 361 -9.22 2.14 14.44
N GLN A 362 -8.84 0.94 14.90
CA GLN A 362 -8.84 0.60 16.33
C GLN A 362 -7.89 1.51 17.13
N ALA A 363 -6.72 1.86 16.58
CA ALA A 363 -5.83 2.81 17.24
C ALA A 363 -6.50 4.18 17.41
N MET A 364 -7.19 4.68 16.39
CA MET A 364 -7.96 5.94 16.49
C MET A 364 -9.07 5.84 17.54
N ARG A 365 -9.78 4.70 17.66
CA ARG A 365 -10.80 4.47 18.67
C ARG A 365 -10.21 4.52 20.09
N GLU A 366 -9.06 3.87 20.32
CA GLU A 366 -8.40 3.90 21.62
C GLU A 366 -7.95 5.31 22.00
N LEU A 367 -7.44 6.09 21.04
CA LEU A 367 -7.01 7.47 21.27
C LEU A 367 -8.18 8.39 21.62
N SER A 368 -9.25 8.33 20.81
CA SER A 368 -10.47 9.10 21.03
C SER A 368 -11.08 8.80 22.40
N GLY A 369 -11.12 7.52 22.81
CA GLY A 369 -11.60 7.14 24.14
C GLY A 369 -10.75 7.73 25.28
N ARG A 370 -9.41 7.79 25.13
CA ARG A 370 -8.52 8.40 26.14
C ARG A 370 -8.59 9.94 26.17
N LEU A 371 -8.99 10.55 25.06
CA LEU A 371 -9.25 11.99 24.98
C LEU A 371 -10.65 12.37 25.47
N GLU A 372 -11.46 11.37 25.88
CA GLU A 372 -12.85 11.57 26.33
C GLU A 372 -13.71 12.27 25.28
N GLU A 373 -13.46 11.95 23.98
CA GLU A 373 -14.26 12.45 22.88
C GLU A 373 -15.62 11.75 22.84
N ILE A 374 -16.64 12.43 22.35
CA ILE A 374 -17.98 11.83 22.19
C ILE A 374 -17.87 10.72 21.14
N PRO A 375 -18.15 9.46 21.50
CA PRO A 375 -18.05 8.34 20.59
C PRO A 375 -19.14 8.38 19.52
N GLY A 376 -18.78 8.01 18.30
CA GLY A 376 -19.71 7.69 17.23
C GLY A 376 -20.13 6.21 17.27
N GLU A 377 -20.52 5.68 16.11
CA GLU A 377 -20.93 4.29 15.93
C GLU A 377 -19.82 3.31 16.33
N GLU A 378 -20.17 2.23 17.03
CA GLU A 378 -19.24 1.24 17.60
C GLU A 378 -18.07 1.84 18.41
N ALA A 379 -18.29 2.98 19.05
CA ALA A 379 -17.27 3.73 19.80
C ALA A 379 -16.08 4.23 18.96
N PHE A 380 -16.20 4.31 17.64
CA PHE A 380 -15.24 4.99 16.81
C PHE A 380 -15.38 6.53 16.91
N PRO A 381 -14.30 7.29 16.66
CA PRO A 381 -14.40 8.75 16.63
C PRO A 381 -15.28 9.21 15.46
N ALA A 382 -16.01 10.32 15.64
CA ALA A 382 -16.89 10.88 14.63
C ALA A 382 -16.14 11.29 13.33
N TYR A 383 -14.84 11.50 13.41
CA TYR A 383 -13.98 11.82 12.27
C TYR A 383 -13.34 10.61 11.56
N LEU A 384 -13.75 9.38 11.89
CA LEU A 384 -13.20 8.15 11.29
C LEU A 384 -13.25 8.20 9.76
N GLU A 385 -14.41 8.50 9.20
CA GLU A 385 -14.64 8.54 7.75
C GLU A 385 -13.72 9.55 7.06
N SER A 386 -13.60 10.76 7.61
CA SER A 386 -12.73 11.80 7.06
C SER A 386 -11.23 11.44 7.13
N ARG A 387 -10.81 10.69 8.15
CA ARG A 387 -9.42 10.22 8.26
C ARG A 387 -9.12 9.12 7.25
N ILE A 388 -10.05 8.19 7.05
CA ILE A 388 -9.94 7.15 6.03
C ILE A 388 -9.91 7.79 4.63
N ALA A 389 -10.80 8.74 4.35
CA ALA A 389 -10.81 9.48 3.10
C ALA A 389 -9.48 10.21 2.86
N ALA A 390 -8.97 10.95 3.85
CA ALA A 390 -7.71 11.68 3.74
C ALA A 390 -6.50 10.77 3.46
N PHE A 391 -6.51 9.54 3.97
CA PHE A 391 -5.48 8.54 3.65
C PHE A 391 -5.57 8.08 2.20
N TYR A 392 -6.73 7.64 1.75
CA TYR A 392 -6.90 7.16 0.37
C TYR A 392 -6.78 8.28 -0.68
N GLU A 393 -7.12 9.53 -0.34
CA GLU A 393 -6.93 10.69 -1.24
C GLU A 393 -5.46 10.98 -1.57
N ARG A 394 -4.51 10.44 -0.82
CA ARG A 394 -3.07 10.53 -1.13
C ARG A 394 -2.67 9.66 -2.31
N ALA A 395 -3.47 8.67 -2.69
CA ALA A 395 -3.33 7.98 -3.95
C ALA A 395 -3.55 8.94 -5.12
N GLY A 396 -2.97 8.64 -6.25
CA GLY A 396 -3.19 9.41 -7.47
C GLY A 396 -2.05 9.29 -8.46
N ARG A 397 -2.36 9.60 -9.69
CA ARG A 397 -1.43 9.74 -10.81
C ARG A 397 -1.15 11.22 -11.01
N VAL A 398 0.10 11.61 -11.14
CA VAL A 398 0.50 13.01 -11.23
C VAL A 398 1.49 13.22 -12.37
N LYS A 399 1.39 14.38 -13.03
CA LYS A 399 2.35 14.84 -14.03
C LYS A 399 3.35 15.77 -13.36
N LEU A 400 4.62 15.44 -13.51
CA LEU A 400 5.73 16.22 -12.96
C LEU A 400 6.19 17.30 -13.95
N ARG A 401 7.02 18.23 -13.51
CA ARG A 401 7.49 19.34 -14.35
C ARG A 401 8.40 18.92 -15.48
N ASP A 402 9.15 17.83 -15.31
CA ASP A 402 9.97 17.23 -16.37
C ASP A 402 9.13 16.46 -17.41
N GLY A 403 7.79 16.46 -17.28
CA GLY A 403 6.86 15.76 -18.15
C GLY A 403 6.64 14.29 -17.78
N SER A 404 7.44 13.73 -16.89
CA SER A 404 7.24 12.36 -16.42
C SER A 404 5.97 12.23 -15.60
N VAL A 405 5.43 11.01 -15.51
CA VAL A 405 4.24 10.69 -14.75
C VAL A 405 4.63 9.70 -13.66
N GLY A 406 4.24 10.00 -12.43
CA GLY A 406 4.37 9.10 -11.29
C GLY A 406 3.02 8.81 -10.65
N SER A 407 2.91 7.70 -9.95
CA SER A 407 1.66 7.31 -9.30
C SER A 407 1.86 6.70 -7.92
N VAL A 408 0.83 6.83 -7.07
CA VAL A 408 0.66 6.05 -5.83
C VAL A 408 -0.67 5.34 -5.93
N THR A 409 -0.64 4.01 -5.98
CA THR A 409 -1.81 3.14 -5.86
C THR A 409 -1.91 2.65 -4.42
N ILE A 410 -3.08 2.71 -3.80
CA ILE A 410 -3.26 2.28 -2.40
C ILE A 410 -4.25 1.12 -2.34
N GLY A 411 -3.77 -0.01 -1.81
CA GLY A 411 -4.57 -1.19 -1.48
C GLY A 411 -4.60 -1.42 0.03
N GLY A 412 -5.78 -1.32 0.65
CA GLY A 412 -5.94 -1.57 2.07
C GLY A 412 -6.73 -2.84 2.35
N THR A 413 -6.31 -3.65 3.32
CA THR A 413 -7.16 -4.72 3.81
C THR A 413 -8.08 -4.21 4.92
N VAL A 414 -9.27 -4.77 4.98
CA VAL A 414 -10.22 -4.55 6.06
C VAL A 414 -10.57 -5.91 6.67
N SER A 415 -10.61 -5.99 7.99
CA SER A 415 -10.89 -7.23 8.73
C SER A 415 -12.16 -7.06 9.55
N PRO A 416 -13.35 -7.07 8.91
CA PRO A 416 -14.62 -6.91 9.60
C PRO A 416 -14.86 -8.05 10.59
N ALA A 417 -15.32 -7.71 11.79
CA ALA A 417 -15.66 -8.70 12.79
C ALA A 417 -16.80 -9.60 12.31
N GLY A 418 -16.58 -10.92 12.36
CA GLY A 418 -17.58 -11.89 11.87
C GLY A 418 -17.81 -11.88 10.36
N GLY A 419 -17.05 -11.10 9.59
CA GLY A 419 -17.26 -10.92 8.14
C GLY A 419 -18.40 -9.96 7.80
N ASN A 420 -18.88 -9.18 8.76
CA ASN A 420 -19.95 -8.21 8.54
C ASN A 420 -19.40 -6.93 7.86
N PHE A 421 -19.76 -6.72 6.62
CA PHE A 421 -19.35 -5.54 5.86
C PHE A 421 -20.08 -4.24 6.24
N ASP A 422 -21.09 -4.31 7.12
CA ASP A 422 -21.84 -3.14 7.61
C ASP A 422 -21.11 -2.41 8.76
N GLU A 423 -19.94 -2.91 9.19
CA GLU A 423 -19.16 -2.23 10.23
C GLU A 423 -18.66 -0.84 9.77
N PRO A 424 -18.48 0.15 10.68
CA PRO A 424 -18.15 1.53 10.31
C PRO A 424 -16.88 1.69 9.49
N VAL A 425 -15.83 0.89 9.77
CA VAL A 425 -14.55 0.99 9.04
C VAL A 425 -14.70 0.53 7.60
N THR A 426 -15.38 -0.59 7.38
CA THR A 426 -15.67 -1.12 6.04
C THR A 426 -16.53 -0.14 5.26
N GLN A 427 -17.62 0.34 5.85
CA GLN A 427 -18.52 1.30 5.20
C GLN A 427 -17.83 2.63 4.87
N ALA A 428 -17.02 3.17 5.78
CA ALA A 428 -16.23 4.37 5.52
C ALA A 428 -15.21 4.16 4.37
N THR A 429 -14.60 2.98 4.31
CA THR A 429 -13.65 2.63 3.25
C THR A 429 -14.34 2.50 1.89
N LEU A 430 -15.51 1.83 1.84
CA LEU A 430 -16.29 1.63 0.61
C LEU A 430 -16.68 2.94 -0.08
N LYS A 431 -16.90 4.02 0.69
CA LYS A 431 -17.27 5.33 0.15
C LYS A 431 -16.14 6.04 -0.59
N VAL A 432 -14.89 5.63 -0.38
CA VAL A 432 -13.71 6.37 -0.88
C VAL A 432 -12.83 5.57 -1.83
N VAL A 433 -12.96 4.24 -1.88
CA VAL A 433 -12.16 3.40 -2.79
C VAL A 433 -12.83 3.25 -4.14
N GLY A 434 -12.02 3.07 -5.19
CA GLY A 434 -12.50 2.80 -6.55
C GLY A 434 -12.68 1.32 -6.87
N GLY A 435 -12.16 0.41 -6.04
CA GLY A 435 -12.29 -1.04 -6.18
C GLY A 435 -12.54 -1.74 -4.86
N PHE A 436 -13.40 -2.74 -4.89
CA PHE A 436 -13.78 -3.58 -3.76
C PHE A 436 -13.61 -5.05 -4.12
N HIS A 437 -12.67 -5.70 -3.45
CA HIS A 437 -12.35 -7.12 -3.65
C HIS A 437 -12.79 -7.91 -2.40
N GLY A 438 -14.08 -8.11 -2.26
CA GLY A 438 -14.67 -8.82 -1.12
C GLY A 438 -14.24 -10.28 -1.08
N LEU A 439 -13.58 -10.72 0.02
CA LEU A 439 -13.22 -12.12 0.18
C LEU A 439 -14.33 -12.88 0.88
N SER A 440 -14.78 -13.95 0.24
CA SER A 440 -15.82 -14.83 0.73
C SER A 440 -15.23 -15.98 1.56
N ARG A 441 -15.77 -16.17 2.79
CA ARG A 441 -15.40 -17.32 3.62
C ARG A 441 -15.77 -18.64 2.96
N ALA A 442 -16.94 -18.70 2.32
CA ALA A 442 -17.40 -19.91 1.65
C ALA A 442 -16.44 -20.34 0.52
N ARG A 443 -15.90 -19.37 -0.24
CA ARG A 443 -14.91 -19.63 -1.28
C ARG A 443 -13.58 -20.11 -0.69
N SER A 444 -13.13 -19.45 0.40
CA SER A 444 -11.90 -19.83 1.11
C SER A 444 -12.01 -21.24 1.70
N ASP A 445 -13.12 -21.57 2.36
CA ASP A 445 -13.38 -22.90 2.93
C ASP A 445 -13.45 -23.98 1.82
N ALA A 446 -13.96 -23.61 0.63
CA ALA A 446 -13.97 -24.44 -0.57
C ALA A 446 -12.61 -24.48 -1.31
N ARG A 447 -11.55 -23.82 -0.74
CA ARG A 447 -10.20 -23.71 -1.33
C ARG A 447 -10.18 -23.09 -2.73
N ARG A 448 -11.11 -22.19 -3.03
CA ARG A 448 -11.14 -21.41 -4.27
C ARG A 448 -10.25 -20.18 -4.09
N TYR A 449 -9.12 -20.12 -4.79
CA TYR A 449 -8.18 -19.00 -4.72
C TYR A 449 -8.05 -18.28 -6.08
N PRO A 450 -8.00 -16.91 -6.08
CA PRO A 450 -8.28 -16.02 -4.94
C PRO A 450 -9.74 -16.15 -4.48
N ALA A 451 -9.97 -15.99 -3.17
CA ALA A 451 -11.31 -16.14 -2.60
C ALA A 451 -12.22 -14.91 -2.82
N ILE A 452 -11.92 -14.09 -3.83
CA ILE A 452 -12.70 -12.90 -4.21
C ILE A 452 -14.10 -13.36 -4.64
N ASP A 453 -15.13 -12.77 -4.01
CA ASP A 453 -16.52 -13.04 -4.38
C ASP A 453 -16.86 -12.33 -5.69
N PRO A 454 -17.22 -13.06 -6.75
CA PRO A 454 -17.49 -12.44 -8.05
C PRO A 454 -18.84 -11.72 -8.14
N LEU A 455 -19.72 -11.89 -7.16
CA LEU A 455 -21.04 -11.28 -7.14
C LEU A 455 -21.05 -10.00 -6.30
N ASP A 456 -20.38 -10.03 -5.14
CA ASP A 456 -20.35 -8.91 -4.21
C ASP A 456 -19.25 -7.89 -4.51
N SER A 457 -18.20 -8.31 -5.26
CA SER A 457 -17.08 -7.42 -5.61
C SER A 457 -17.42 -6.49 -6.78
N TRP A 458 -16.78 -5.32 -6.79
CA TRP A 458 -16.98 -4.31 -7.83
C TRP A 458 -15.73 -3.46 -8.06
N SER A 459 -15.68 -2.77 -9.19
CA SER A 459 -14.68 -1.76 -9.51
C SER A 459 -15.28 -0.69 -10.43
N HIS A 460 -14.81 0.55 -10.28
CA HIS A 460 -15.12 1.68 -11.13
C HIS A 460 -14.07 1.92 -12.24
N TYR A 461 -13.01 1.11 -12.25
CA TYR A 461 -11.90 1.25 -13.20
C TYR A 461 -12.12 0.38 -14.44
N GLY A 462 -11.44 0.74 -15.53
CA GLY A 462 -11.49 0.00 -16.78
C GLY A 462 -10.76 -1.34 -16.71
N SER A 463 -11.37 -2.38 -17.28
CA SER A 463 -10.81 -3.73 -17.38
C SER A 463 -9.79 -3.86 -18.53
N VAL A 464 -8.97 -4.90 -18.48
CA VAL A 464 -8.09 -5.31 -19.58
C VAL A 464 -8.85 -5.99 -20.74
N ILE A 465 -10.10 -6.40 -20.49
CA ILE A 465 -11.06 -6.95 -21.44
C ILE A 465 -12.18 -5.91 -21.66
N GLU A 466 -12.78 -5.90 -22.83
CA GLU A 466 -13.88 -5.01 -23.16
C GLU A 466 -15.06 -5.18 -22.18
N GLN A 467 -15.61 -4.07 -21.69
CA GLN A 467 -16.56 -4.05 -20.58
C GLN A 467 -17.85 -4.85 -20.84
N ASP A 468 -18.36 -4.80 -22.06
CA ASP A 468 -19.58 -5.53 -22.49
C ASP A 468 -19.38 -7.05 -22.41
N ARG A 469 -18.20 -7.54 -22.76
CA ARG A 469 -17.82 -8.96 -22.68
C ARG A 469 -17.73 -9.42 -21.22
N VAL A 470 -17.13 -8.61 -20.37
CA VAL A 470 -17.03 -8.87 -18.92
C VAL A 470 -18.41 -8.91 -18.29
N GLU A 471 -19.29 -7.94 -18.63
CA GLU A 471 -20.66 -7.91 -18.10
C GLU A 471 -21.51 -9.10 -18.57
N ALA A 472 -21.31 -9.59 -19.80
CA ALA A 472 -21.95 -10.82 -20.27
C ALA A 472 -21.53 -12.05 -19.44
N ALA A 473 -20.23 -12.18 -19.14
CA ALA A 473 -19.72 -13.25 -18.28
C ALA A 473 -20.25 -13.12 -16.83
N ARG A 474 -20.32 -11.90 -16.28
CA ARG A 474 -20.92 -11.65 -14.96
C ARG A 474 -22.41 -11.98 -14.90
N ALA A 475 -23.15 -11.74 -15.98
CA ALA A 475 -24.56 -12.12 -16.07
C ALA A 475 -24.75 -13.64 -15.94
N ILE A 476 -23.86 -14.43 -16.56
CA ILE A 476 -23.87 -15.89 -16.44
C ILE A 476 -23.57 -16.32 -15.00
N LEU A 477 -22.60 -15.69 -14.32
CA LEU A 477 -22.30 -15.98 -12.91
C LEU A 477 -23.51 -15.70 -12.01
N ARG A 478 -24.18 -14.54 -12.19
CA ARG A 478 -25.38 -14.18 -11.43
C ARG A 478 -26.50 -15.20 -11.66
N ARG A 479 -26.81 -15.51 -12.93
CA ARG A 479 -27.85 -16.48 -13.27
C ARG A 479 -27.51 -17.88 -12.77
N GLY A 480 -26.27 -18.33 -12.91
CA GLY A 480 -25.80 -19.62 -12.39
C GLY A 480 -25.94 -19.73 -10.88
N ASN A 481 -25.64 -18.64 -10.13
CA ASN A 481 -25.84 -18.61 -8.68
C ASN A 481 -27.33 -18.70 -8.31
N GLU A 482 -28.22 -17.96 -9.00
CA GLU A 482 -29.68 -18.05 -8.81
C GLU A 482 -30.18 -19.48 -9.02
N VAL A 483 -29.77 -20.12 -10.11
CA VAL A 483 -30.13 -21.52 -10.42
C VAL A 483 -29.56 -22.45 -9.34
N GLY A 484 -28.32 -22.25 -8.91
CA GLY A 484 -27.70 -23.03 -7.82
C GLY A 484 -28.48 -22.93 -6.49
N GLN A 485 -29.00 -21.75 -6.16
CA GLN A 485 -29.88 -21.59 -4.99
C GLN A 485 -31.23 -22.28 -5.17
N MET A 486 -31.83 -22.17 -6.37
CA MET A 486 -33.06 -22.87 -6.69
C MET A 486 -32.88 -24.40 -6.62
N MET A 487 -31.78 -24.95 -7.12
CA MET A 487 -31.45 -26.36 -7.06
C MET A 487 -31.34 -26.92 -5.64
N LYS A 488 -30.93 -26.09 -4.65
CA LYS A 488 -30.93 -26.51 -3.24
C LYS A 488 -32.33 -26.76 -2.69
N VAL A 489 -33.35 -26.16 -3.29
CA VAL A 489 -34.76 -26.27 -2.85
C VAL A 489 -35.49 -27.35 -3.63
N VAL A 490 -35.41 -27.34 -4.97
CA VAL A 490 -36.20 -28.25 -5.81
C VAL A 490 -35.45 -29.52 -6.23
N GLY A 491 -34.18 -29.60 -5.95
CA GLY A 491 -33.29 -30.66 -6.39
C GLY A 491 -32.85 -30.49 -7.86
N GLU A 492 -31.82 -31.22 -8.25
CA GLU A 492 -31.30 -31.22 -9.62
C GLU A 492 -32.33 -31.78 -10.62
N GLU A 493 -33.10 -32.78 -10.22
CA GLU A 493 -34.13 -33.40 -11.06
C GLU A 493 -35.22 -32.41 -11.45
N GLY A 494 -35.58 -31.49 -10.56
CA GLY A 494 -36.57 -30.43 -10.78
C GLY A 494 -36.10 -29.26 -11.63
N THR A 495 -34.82 -29.18 -11.99
CA THR A 495 -34.22 -28.06 -12.77
C THR A 495 -34.32 -28.36 -14.27
N SER A 496 -34.59 -27.36 -15.12
CA SER A 496 -34.59 -27.53 -16.56
C SER A 496 -33.18 -27.81 -17.10
N PRO A 497 -33.00 -28.52 -18.22
CA PRO A 497 -31.69 -28.69 -18.85
C PRO A 497 -30.99 -27.38 -19.21
N GLU A 498 -31.74 -26.34 -19.58
CA GLU A 498 -31.22 -25.02 -19.93
C GLU A 498 -30.65 -24.31 -18.68
N ASP A 499 -31.42 -24.30 -17.58
CA ASP A 499 -30.95 -23.73 -16.31
C ASP A 499 -29.74 -24.52 -15.76
N PHE A 500 -29.80 -25.85 -15.87
CA PHE A 500 -28.68 -26.72 -15.47
C PHE A 500 -27.41 -26.43 -16.28
N THR A 501 -27.52 -26.21 -17.59
CA THR A 501 -26.43 -25.82 -18.48
C THR A 501 -25.87 -24.46 -18.06
N THR A 502 -26.74 -23.48 -17.74
CA THR A 502 -26.33 -22.16 -17.29
C THR A 502 -25.57 -22.22 -15.94
N TYR A 503 -26.04 -23.05 -15.03
CA TYR A 503 -25.34 -23.32 -13.78
C TYR A 503 -23.93 -23.90 -14.01
N LEU A 504 -23.81 -24.90 -14.91
CA LEU A 504 -22.52 -25.51 -15.23
C LEU A 504 -21.58 -24.56 -15.99
N LYS A 505 -22.09 -23.65 -16.82
CA LYS A 505 -21.30 -22.56 -17.42
C LYS A 505 -20.72 -21.61 -16.37
N ALA A 506 -21.50 -21.27 -15.34
CA ALA A 506 -21.03 -20.44 -14.25
C ALA A 506 -19.95 -21.16 -13.40
N GLU A 507 -20.16 -22.44 -13.06
CA GLU A 507 -19.17 -23.26 -12.36
C GLU A 507 -17.88 -23.44 -13.20
N PHE A 508 -18.00 -23.61 -14.50
CA PHE A 508 -16.87 -23.68 -15.43
C PHE A 508 -16.07 -22.37 -15.40
N LEU A 509 -16.72 -21.21 -15.58
CA LEU A 509 -16.07 -19.90 -15.53
C LEU A 509 -15.33 -19.69 -14.20
N ASP A 510 -15.97 -20.06 -13.10
CA ASP A 510 -15.35 -19.95 -11.78
C ASP A 510 -14.12 -20.85 -11.65
N ALA A 511 -14.22 -22.11 -12.08
CA ALA A 511 -13.15 -23.08 -11.91
C ALA A 511 -11.92 -22.80 -12.79
N VAL A 512 -12.12 -22.33 -14.03
CA VAL A 512 -11.03 -22.23 -15.01
C VAL A 512 -10.43 -20.84 -15.14
N TYR A 513 -11.19 -19.79 -14.81
CA TYR A 513 -10.74 -18.40 -15.00
C TYR A 513 -10.67 -17.59 -13.71
N LEU A 514 -11.69 -17.65 -12.84
CA LEU A 514 -11.67 -16.92 -11.57
C LEU A 514 -10.73 -17.56 -10.55
N GLN A 515 -10.57 -18.87 -10.57
CA GLN A 515 -9.55 -19.54 -9.77
C GLN A 515 -8.21 -19.51 -10.49
N GLN A 516 -7.16 -19.31 -9.71
CA GLN A 516 -5.78 -19.24 -10.19
C GLN A 516 -4.89 -20.01 -9.22
N ASN A 517 -4.08 -20.94 -9.74
CA ASN A 517 -3.23 -21.79 -8.91
C ASN A 517 -1.98 -21.05 -8.47
N ALA A 518 -1.95 -20.59 -7.22
CA ALA A 518 -0.82 -19.86 -6.65
C ALA A 518 0.48 -20.68 -6.54
N PHE A 519 0.40 -22.01 -6.64
CA PHE A 519 1.56 -22.92 -6.57
C PHE A 519 2.11 -23.31 -7.94
N SER A 520 1.43 -22.98 -9.04
CA SER A 520 1.93 -23.20 -10.39
C SER A 520 2.77 -22.01 -10.82
N GLU A 521 4.02 -22.24 -11.26
CA GLU A 521 4.88 -21.16 -11.77
C GLU A 521 4.25 -20.41 -12.96
N THR A 522 3.43 -21.11 -13.75
CA THR A 522 2.79 -20.57 -14.95
C THR A 522 1.44 -19.91 -14.64
N ASP A 523 0.61 -20.52 -13.81
CA ASP A 523 -0.74 -20.03 -13.53
C ASP A 523 -0.78 -18.99 -12.40
N ALA A 524 0.19 -19.00 -11.49
CA ALA A 524 0.28 -18.02 -10.40
C ALA A 524 0.35 -16.57 -10.91
N THR A 525 0.82 -16.37 -12.13
CA THR A 525 0.91 -15.06 -12.79
C THR A 525 0.41 -15.17 -14.22
N THR A 526 -0.62 -14.40 -14.55
CA THR A 526 -1.21 -14.39 -15.89
C THR A 526 -1.11 -13.00 -16.50
N PRO A 527 -0.08 -12.71 -17.32
CA PRO A 527 0.06 -11.42 -18.00
C PRO A 527 -1.16 -11.08 -18.86
N VAL A 528 -1.45 -9.78 -19.06
CA VAL A 528 -2.64 -9.30 -19.81
C VAL A 528 -2.78 -9.94 -21.18
N ALA A 529 -1.68 -10.12 -21.92
CA ALA A 529 -1.73 -10.78 -23.24
C ALA A 529 -2.29 -12.20 -23.15
N ARG A 530 -1.91 -12.95 -22.11
CA ARG A 530 -2.42 -14.30 -21.86
C ARG A 530 -3.86 -14.27 -21.37
N GLN A 531 -4.22 -13.33 -20.49
CA GLN A 531 -5.59 -13.16 -20.01
C GLN A 531 -6.56 -12.98 -21.17
N LYS A 532 -6.21 -12.16 -22.18
CA LYS A 532 -7.02 -11.94 -23.38
C LYS A 532 -7.26 -13.23 -24.15
N VAL A 533 -6.19 -13.99 -24.43
CA VAL A 533 -6.28 -15.27 -25.14
C VAL A 533 -7.13 -16.28 -24.37
N MET A 534 -6.98 -16.33 -23.05
CA MET A 534 -7.76 -17.23 -22.19
C MET A 534 -9.23 -16.83 -22.15
N PHE A 535 -9.52 -15.53 -22.01
CA PHE A 535 -10.89 -15.03 -21.97
C PHE A 535 -11.63 -15.27 -23.29
N ASP A 536 -10.95 -15.14 -24.44
CA ASP A 536 -11.54 -15.46 -25.76
C ASP A 536 -12.02 -16.92 -25.85
N VAL A 537 -11.31 -17.86 -25.27
CA VAL A 537 -11.72 -19.27 -25.24
C VAL A 537 -12.85 -19.50 -24.24
N VAL A 538 -12.76 -18.88 -23.06
CA VAL A 538 -13.83 -18.92 -22.04
C VAL A 538 -15.14 -18.38 -22.62
N GLU A 539 -15.11 -17.19 -23.23
CA GLU A 539 -16.28 -16.54 -23.81
C GLU A 539 -16.94 -17.45 -24.86
N LYS A 540 -16.18 -18.11 -25.75
CA LYS A 540 -16.73 -19.09 -26.70
C LYS A 540 -17.44 -20.24 -26.01
N ALA A 541 -16.88 -20.75 -24.90
CA ALA A 541 -17.54 -21.81 -24.14
C ALA A 541 -18.83 -21.32 -23.45
N LEU A 542 -18.84 -20.08 -22.96
CA LEU A 542 -20.01 -19.47 -22.33
C LEU A 542 -21.14 -19.21 -23.34
N LEU A 543 -20.82 -18.83 -24.59
CA LEU A 543 -21.76 -18.50 -25.63
C LEU A 543 -22.20 -19.74 -26.44
N ALA A 544 -21.50 -20.88 -26.34
CA ALA A 544 -21.83 -22.09 -27.06
C ALA A 544 -23.24 -22.59 -26.73
N GLU A 545 -24.01 -22.97 -27.78
CA GLU A 545 -25.29 -23.63 -27.63
C GLU A 545 -25.06 -25.14 -27.41
N VAL A 546 -25.23 -25.59 -26.17
CA VAL A 546 -25.11 -27.00 -25.81
C VAL A 546 -26.39 -27.73 -26.23
N LYS A 547 -26.30 -28.56 -27.23
CA LYS A 547 -27.45 -29.32 -27.79
C LYS A 547 -27.80 -30.58 -27.00
N LEU A 548 -27.04 -30.91 -25.97
CA LEU A 548 -27.29 -32.05 -25.11
C LEU A 548 -28.50 -31.77 -24.22
N THR A 549 -29.37 -32.76 -24.06
CA THR A 549 -30.57 -32.67 -23.22
C THR A 549 -30.48 -33.52 -21.96
N ASP A 550 -29.63 -34.54 -21.96
CA ASP A 550 -29.36 -35.37 -20.79
C ASP A 550 -28.38 -34.65 -19.82
N LYS A 551 -28.80 -34.47 -18.59
CA LYS A 551 -27.99 -33.74 -17.57
C LYS A 551 -26.67 -34.43 -17.25
N ALA A 552 -26.60 -35.75 -17.30
CA ALA A 552 -25.37 -36.50 -17.05
C ALA A 552 -24.36 -36.29 -18.19
N GLU A 553 -24.83 -36.20 -19.43
CA GLU A 553 -24.00 -35.88 -20.59
C GLU A 553 -23.51 -34.43 -20.56
N ILE A 554 -24.40 -33.47 -20.23
CA ILE A 554 -24.05 -32.05 -20.06
C ILE A 554 -22.96 -31.91 -18.99
N ARG A 555 -23.14 -32.55 -17.84
CA ARG A 555 -22.14 -32.52 -16.75
C ARG A 555 -20.81 -33.11 -17.21
N ARG A 556 -20.81 -34.26 -17.87
CA ARG A 556 -19.59 -34.90 -18.37
C ARG A 556 -18.85 -34.00 -19.35
N PHE A 557 -19.58 -33.35 -20.24
CA PHE A 557 -19.02 -32.38 -21.19
C PHE A 557 -18.30 -31.23 -20.47
N PHE A 558 -18.95 -30.57 -19.51
CA PHE A 558 -18.33 -29.48 -18.78
C PHE A 558 -17.16 -29.90 -17.87
N MET A 559 -17.22 -31.11 -17.28
CA MET A 559 -16.10 -31.65 -16.51
C MET A 559 -14.88 -31.93 -17.41
N ASP A 560 -15.06 -32.50 -18.58
CA ASP A 560 -13.98 -32.77 -19.53
C ASP A 560 -13.39 -31.44 -20.08
N LEU A 561 -14.25 -30.48 -20.40
CA LEU A 561 -13.83 -29.15 -20.84
C LEU A 561 -13.04 -28.42 -19.74
N GLN A 562 -13.51 -28.47 -18.50
CA GLN A 562 -12.85 -27.87 -17.34
C GLN A 562 -11.47 -28.50 -17.12
N GLN A 563 -11.34 -29.81 -17.14
CA GLN A 563 -10.06 -30.48 -16.94
C GLN A 563 -9.06 -30.07 -18.03
N THR A 564 -9.46 -30.07 -19.27
CA THR A 564 -8.62 -29.65 -20.40
C THR A 564 -8.17 -28.19 -20.26
N PHE A 565 -9.04 -27.32 -19.75
CA PHE A 565 -8.70 -25.92 -19.51
C PHE A 565 -7.73 -25.75 -18.34
N ILE A 566 -7.89 -26.50 -17.26
CA ILE A 566 -6.96 -26.51 -16.12
C ILE A 566 -5.57 -26.97 -16.58
N ASP A 567 -5.51 -28.03 -17.38
CA ASP A 567 -4.25 -28.52 -17.95
C ASP A 567 -3.59 -27.44 -18.86
N TRP A 568 -4.40 -26.66 -19.58
CA TRP A 568 -3.95 -25.56 -20.41
C TRP A 568 -3.40 -24.37 -19.57
N ASN A 569 -4.00 -24.12 -18.40
CA ASN A 569 -3.55 -23.05 -17.49
C ASN A 569 -2.11 -23.27 -17.01
N ASP A 570 -1.65 -24.49 -16.90
CA ASP A 570 -0.29 -24.84 -16.48
C ASP A 570 0.76 -24.75 -17.60
N LYS A 571 0.35 -24.51 -18.86
CA LYS A 571 1.28 -24.43 -19.99
C LYS A 571 1.72 -23.00 -20.28
N PRO A 572 3.02 -22.74 -20.47
CA PRO A 572 3.50 -21.43 -20.86
C PRO A 572 2.92 -20.99 -22.22
N MET A 573 2.50 -19.73 -22.32
CA MET A 573 1.99 -19.17 -23.56
C MET A 573 3.04 -19.26 -24.67
N GLY A 574 2.62 -19.74 -25.85
CA GLY A 574 3.51 -19.93 -27.01
C GLY A 574 4.25 -21.27 -27.04
N SER A 575 4.08 -22.15 -26.03
CA SER A 575 4.59 -23.52 -26.11
C SER A 575 3.74 -24.36 -27.07
N PRO A 576 4.33 -25.41 -27.70
CA PRO A 576 3.56 -26.33 -28.55
C PRO A 576 2.35 -26.97 -27.83
N GLU A 577 2.53 -27.33 -26.56
CA GLU A 577 1.47 -27.91 -25.71
C GLU A 577 0.34 -26.90 -25.45
N PHE A 578 0.68 -25.62 -25.27
CA PHE A 578 -0.30 -24.55 -25.09
C PHE A 578 -1.20 -24.42 -26.32
N GLU A 579 -0.62 -24.39 -27.53
CA GLU A 579 -1.40 -24.28 -28.78
C GLU A 579 -2.21 -25.56 -29.11
N GLN A 580 -1.68 -26.75 -28.77
CA GLN A 580 -2.39 -28.02 -28.93
C GLN A 580 -3.64 -28.08 -28.03
N LEU A 581 -3.49 -27.75 -26.75
CA LEU A 581 -4.61 -27.73 -25.81
C LEU A 581 -5.63 -26.64 -26.14
N LYS A 582 -5.20 -25.46 -26.59
CA LYS A 582 -6.10 -24.43 -27.10
C LYS A 582 -6.94 -24.90 -28.27
N THR A 583 -6.33 -25.60 -29.25
CA THR A 583 -7.05 -26.18 -30.38
C THR A 583 -8.05 -27.25 -29.92
N ALA A 584 -7.62 -28.14 -29.03
CA ALA A 584 -8.51 -29.17 -28.48
C ALA A 584 -9.70 -28.58 -27.72
N LEU A 585 -9.50 -27.46 -26.97
CA LEU A 585 -10.59 -26.75 -26.31
C LEU A 585 -11.58 -26.17 -27.32
N LEU A 586 -11.10 -25.53 -28.39
CA LEU A 586 -11.94 -24.94 -29.42
C LEU A 586 -12.73 -26.00 -30.17
N ASP A 587 -12.10 -27.16 -30.49
CA ASP A 587 -12.77 -28.29 -31.15
C ASP A 587 -13.88 -28.89 -30.25
N LYS A 588 -13.62 -29.05 -28.94
CA LYS A 588 -14.63 -29.50 -27.96
C LYS A 588 -15.80 -28.53 -27.88
N ILE A 589 -15.54 -27.23 -27.83
CA ILE A 589 -16.58 -26.19 -27.76
C ILE A 589 -17.41 -26.20 -29.05
N ALA A 590 -16.79 -26.39 -30.21
CA ALA A 590 -17.50 -26.45 -31.49
C ALA A 590 -18.35 -27.73 -31.68
N ALA A 591 -18.05 -28.81 -30.97
CA ALA A 591 -18.76 -30.07 -30.99
C ALA A 591 -19.96 -30.14 -30.02
N ALA A 592 -20.15 -29.16 -29.16
CA ALA A 592 -21.23 -29.07 -28.17
C ALA A 592 -22.58 -28.77 -28.82
#